data_24f9d3fc29c668b7da7bdd7933c5c2a3
#
_entry.id   24f9d3fc29c668b7da7bdd7933c5c2a3
#
_cell.length_a   1.000
_cell.length_b   1.000
_cell.length_c   1.000
_cell.angle_alpha   90.00
_cell.angle_beta   90.00
_cell.angle_gamma   90.00
#
_symmetry.space_group_name_H-M   'P 1'
#
loop_
_entity.id
_entity.type
_entity.pdbx_description
1 polymer ?
#
loop_
_entity_poly.entity_id
_entity_poly.type
_entity_poly.pdbx_seq_one_letter_code
_entity_poly.pdbx_strand_id
1 'polypeptide(L)'
;MKKMILCLMALLLCSTMDAQRLVPFKGYGTNWDKSMVSTKNKPNGYIYRLREDVQCHDLPKVFAAEDHELFIAEPIDMGWLAFYRLPTSADDYDFVVVLYNHEKQPVETVNLGYVTGNHYCEVQDVRWDSDNQCILFNMACPSYSSQIDGKGSKLYSYSIKDKRIAWETDYLVSNDIFILNDKYVFCSYGFTSEKKFLFMLDKKTGKQYSKIPMVYKVEYMELQKQGNTEKLFVVDYNESLYEYNVVNTPAPVRRQ
;
A
#
# COMPACT_ATOMS: atom_id res chain seq x y z
N MET A 1 -27.74 27.00 -35.77
CA MET A 1 -26.47 26.33 -36.04
C MET A 1 -25.41 26.52 -34.93
N LYS A 2 -25.17 27.72 -34.40
CA LYS A 2 -24.15 27.92 -33.33
C LYS A 2 -24.40 27.12 -32.00
N LYS A 3 -25.67 26.91 -31.62
CA LYS A 3 -25.98 26.14 -30.37
C LYS A 3 -25.77 24.63 -30.52
N MET A 4 -25.86 24.09 -31.75
CA MET A 4 -25.62 22.65 -32.00
C MET A 4 -24.12 22.31 -31.99
N ILE A 5 -23.26 23.24 -32.38
CA ILE A 5 -21.80 23.06 -32.39
C ILE A 5 -21.25 23.07 -30.94
N LEU A 6 -21.87 23.87 -30.05
CA LEU A 6 -21.45 23.92 -28.65
C LEU A 6 -21.79 22.60 -27.88
N CYS A 7 -22.93 21.97 -28.22
CA CYS A 7 -23.28 20.67 -27.66
C CYS A 7 -22.37 19.52 -28.17
N LEU A 8 -21.95 19.62 -29.45
CA LEU A 8 -21.02 18.62 -29.99
C LEU A 8 -19.61 18.75 -29.40
N MET A 9 -19.16 19.98 -29.10
CA MET A 9 -17.87 20.19 -28.41
C MET A 9 -17.92 19.79 -26.92
N ALA A 10 -19.05 19.95 -26.26
CA ALA A 10 -19.22 19.44 -24.88
C ALA A 10 -19.26 17.93 -24.79
N LEU A 11 -19.72 17.24 -25.84
CA LEU A 11 -19.69 15.77 -25.94
C LEU A 11 -18.31 15.21 -26.28
N LEU A 12 -17.45 16.00 -26.92
CA LEU A 12 -16.05 15.61 -27.19
C LEU A 12 -15.10 15.86 -26.03
N LEU A 13 -15.53 16.60 -25.00
CA LEU A 13 -14.80 16.83 -23.76
C LEU A 13 -15.21 15.85 -22.63
N CYS A 14 -16.13 14.92 -22.88
CA CYS A 14 -16.22 13.70 -22.10
C CYS A 14 -14.95 12.89 -22.41
N SER A 15 -13.83 13.32 -21.82
CA SER A 15 -12.62 12.53 -21.75
C SER A 15 -13.03 11.10 -21.43
N THR A 16 -12.71 10.18 -22.33
CA THR A 16 -12.72 8.75 -22.04
C THR A 16 -11.91 8.58 -20.74
N MET A 17 -12.60 8.51 -19.62
CA MET A 17 -11.94 8.15 -18.38
C MET A 17 -11.47 6.71 -18.57
N ASP A 18 -10.18 6.55 -18.80
CA ASP A 18 -9.57 5.24 -18.86
C ASP A 18 -9.92 4.51 -17.58
N ALA A 19 -10.64 3.41 -17.70
CA ALA A 19 -10.98 2.59 -16.54
C ALA A 19 -9.74 1.81 -16.16
N GLN A 20 -9.04 2.31 -15.17
CA GLN A 20 -7.87 1.65 -14.60
C GLN A 20 -8.35 0.50 -13.72
N ARG A 21 -7.90 -0.70 -13.99
CA ARG A 21 -8.33 -1.90 -13.27
C ARG A 21 -7.30 -3.02 -13.32
N LEU A 22 -7.41 -3.92 -12.34
CA LEU A 22 -6.77 -5.22 -12.38
C LEU A 22 -7.63 -6.19 -13.20
N VAL A 23 -7.01 -6.87 -14.15
CA VAL A 23 -7.66 -7.87 -14.98
C VAL A 23 -6.93 -9.20 -14.78
N PRO A 24 -7.64 -10.28 -14.38
CA PRO A 24 -7.04 -11.60 -14.28
C PRO A 24 -6.36 -11.98 -15.58
N PHE A 25 -5.13 -12.43 -15.51
CA PHE A 25 -4.36 -12.87 -16.69
C PHE A 25 -4.61 -14.36 -16.98
N LYS A 26 -4.59 -15.17 -15.94
CA LYS A 26 -4.96 -16.59 -15.99
C LYS A 26 -5.94 -16.89 -14.86
N GLY A 27 -6.68 -17.95 -15.01
CA GLY A 27 -7.52 -18.45 -13.93
C GLY A 27 -6.67 -18.80 -12.70
N TYR A 28 -7.34 -18.94 -11.58
CA TYR A 28 -6.73 -19.29 -10.30
C TYR A 28 -5.91 -20.58 -10.43
N GLY A 29 -4.63 -20.51 -10.10
CA GLY A 29 -3.75 -21.67 -10.04
C GLY A 29 -3.62 -22.17 -8.61
N THR A 30 -3.73 -23.49 -8.42
CA THR A 30 -3.44 -24.13 -7.11
C THR A 30 -1.98 -24.53 -6.96
N ASN A 31 -1.22 -24.55 -8.04
CA ASN A 31 0.19 -24.90 -8.07
C ASN A 31 0.99 -23.76 -8.71
N TRP A 32 1.57 -22.94 -7.91
CA TRP A 32 2.49 -21.91 -8.39
C TRP A 32 3.94 -22.35 -8.20
N ASP A 33 4.75 -22.02 -9.19
CA ASP A 33 6.19 -22.20 -9.08
C ASP A 33 6.76 -20.98 -8.32
N LYS A 34 7.37 -21.24 -7.18
CA LYS A 34 8.02 -20.19 -6.36
C LYS A 34 9.10 -19.42 -7.15
N SER A 35 9.62 -20.00 -8.24
CA SER A 35 10.55 -19.30 -9.15
C SER A 35 9.89 -18.18 -9.96
N MET A 36 8.57 -18.18 -10.11
CA MET A 36 7.83 -17.16 -10.86
C MET A 36 7.71 -15.84 -10.12
N VAL A 37 7.87 -15.86 -8.80
CA VAL A 37 7.80 -14.69 -7.93
C VAL A 37 9.08 -14.63 -7.11
N SER A 38 9.73 -13.47 -7.06
CA SER A 38 10.94 -13.31 -6.28
C SER A 38 10.70 -13.62 -4.82
N THR A 39 11.44 -14.59 -4.29
CA THR A 39 11.35 -14.95 -2.86
C THR A 39 12.15 -13.99 -1.97
N LYS A 40 12.97 -13.12 -2.55
CA LYS A 40 13.82 -12.19 -1.79
C LYS A 40 13.03 -11.23 -0.92
N ASN A 41 11.84 -10.85 -1.38
CA ASN A 41 10.94 -9.93 -0.69
C ASN A 41 9.73 -10.63 -0.07
N LYS A 42 9.71 -11.97 -0.05
CA LYS A 42 8.63 -12.69 0.61
C LYS A 42 8.75 -12.46 2.11
N PRO A 43 7.79 -11.80 2.74
CA PRO A 43 7.80 -11.69 4.19
C PRO A 43 7.74 -13.10 4.79
N ASN A 44 8.76 -13.49 5.52
CA ASN A 44 8.75 -14.73 6.26
C ASN A 44 7.73 -14.61 7.39
N GLY A 45 6.57 -15.16 7.21
CA GLY A 45 5.48 -15.26 8.17
C GLY A 45 5.32 -13.98 9.00
N TYR A 46 4.19 -13.46 9.17
CA TYR A 46 3.92 -12.23 9.89
C TYR A 46 4.96 -11.12 9.70
N ILE A 47 4.82 -10.50 8.61
CA ILE A 47 4.74 -9.11 8.30
C ILE A 47 5.99 -8.27 8.56
N TYR A 48 6.67 -8.37 9.62
CA TYR A 48 7.37 -7.28 10.20
C TYR A 48 8.81 -7.63 10.46
N ARG A 49 9.55 -7.75 9.39
CA ARG A 49 10.99 -7.83 9.52
C ARG A 49 11.63 -6.86 8.57
N LEU A 50 12.76 -6.34 9.00
CA LEU A 50 13.73 -5.77 8.09
C LEU A 50 13.80 -6.70 6.89
N ARG A 51 13.54 -6.18 5.71
CA ARG A 51 13.68 -6.97 4.50
C ARG A 51 15.11 -7.52 4.48
N GLU A 52 15.26 -8.81 4.35
CA GLU A 52 16.57 -9.49 4.42
C GLU A 52 17.57 -8.97 3.37
N ASP A 53 17.07 -8.36 2.29
CA ASP A 53 17.86 -7.75 1.23
C ASP A 53 18.30 -6.29 1.52
N VAL A 54 17.77 -5.68 2.57
CA VAL A 54 18.15 -4.32 2.96
C VAL A 54 19.27 -4.37 3.97
N GLN A 55 20.48 -4.06 3.52
CA GLN A 55 21.63 -3.88 4.40
C GLN A 55 21.51 -2.53 5.12
N CYS A 56 20.81 -2.53 6.24
CA CYS A 56 20.64 -1.33 7.09
C CYS A 56 21.61 -1.33 8.29
N HIS A 57 22.77 -1.94 8.15
CA HIS A 57 23.72 -2.15 9.24
C HIS A 57 24.18 -0.86 9.94
N ASP A 58 24.02 0.26 9.28
CA ASP A 58 24.52 1.55 9.76
C ASP A 58 23.41 2.52 10.19
N LEU A 59 22.15 2.12 10.16
CA LEU A 59 21.08 2.90 10.74
C LEU A 59 20.96 2.60 12.25
N PRO A 60 20.57 3.56 13.07
CA PRO A 60 20.32 3.31 14.49
C PRO A 60 19.30 2.18 14.65
N LYS A 61 19.62 1.16 15.46
CA LYS A 61 18.70 0.07 15.77
C LYS A 61 17.60 0.48 16.72
N VAL A 62 17.85 1.53 17.48
CA VAL A 62 16.94 2.11 18.46
C VAL A 62 16.87 3.60 18.21
N PHE A 63 15.67 4.17 18.19
CA PHE A 63 15.45 5.59 18.01
C PHE A 63 15.14 6.25 19.36
N ALA A 64 15.94 7.28 19.70
CA ALA A 64 15.81 8.11 20.91
C ALA A 64 15.83 7.35 22.25
N ALA A 65 15.43 8.04 23.33
CA ALA A 65 15.42 7.50 24.69
C ALA A 65 14.26 6.54 24.99
N GLU A 66 13.45 6.21 23.99
CA GLU A 66 12.16 5.53 24.16
C GLU A 66 12.16 4.08 23.66
N ASP A 67 13.31 3.43 23.56
CA ASP A 67 13.42 1.99 23.21
C ASP A 67 12.68 1.54 21.94
N HIS A 68 12.41 2.47 20.99
CA HIS A 68 11.80 2.13 19.71
C HIS A 68 12.78 1.34 18.85
N GLU A 69 12.42 0.12 18.52
CA GLU A 69 13.24 -0.75 17.69
C GLU A 69 13.00 -0.49 16.19
N LEU A 70 14.08 -0.54 15.41
CA LEU A 70 14.02 -0.46 13.96
C LEU A 70 13.28 -1.68 13.39
N PHE A 71 12.26 -1.39 12.62
CA PHE A 71 11.29 -2.37 12.14
C PHE A 71 11.25 -2.52 10.63
N ILE A 72 11.26 -1.40 9.91
CA ILE A 72 11.40 -1.34 8.46
C ILE A 72 12.53 -0.36 8.15
N ALA A 73 13.39 -0.72 7.21
CA ALA A 73 14.32 0.18 6.59
C ALA A 73 14.25 0.01 5.07
N GLU A 74 14.10 1.11 4.36
CA GLU A 74 13.98 1.13 2.91
C GLU A 74 14.90 2.23 2.35
N PRO A 75 15.76 1.91 1.36
CA PRO A 75 16.50 2.93 0.64
C PRO A 75 15.52 3.75 -0.21
N ILE A 76 15.68 5.06 -0.15
CA ILE A 76 14.85 6.02 -0.89
C ILE A 76 15.74 7.01 -1.65
N ASP A 77 15.16 7.77 -2.56
CA ASP A 77 15.88 8.72 -3.40
C ASP A 77 16.70 9.76 -2.60
N MET A 78 16.22 10.18 -1.43
CA MET A 78 16.91 11.11 -0.54
C MET A 78 17.84 10.45 0.52
N GLY A 79 17.90 9.12 0.57
CA GLY A 79 18.71 8.36 1.53
C GLY A 79 17.97 7.13 2.05
N TRP A 80 17.37 7.20 3.23
CA TRP A 80 16.69 6.08 3.86
C TRP A 80 15.39 6.51 4.54
N LEU A 81 14.37 5.67 4.42
CA LEU A 81 13.21 5.66 5.30
C LEU A 81 13.42 4.58 6.37
N ALA A 82 13.32 4.94 7.63
CA ALA A 82 13.35 4.00 8.75
C ALA A 82 12.09 4.13 9.58
N PHE A 83 11.46 3.00 9.87
CA PHE A 83 10.28 2.93 10.73
C PHE A 83 10.63 2.22 12.02
N TYR A 84 10.32 2.87 13.12
CA TYR A 84 10.58 2.39 14.47
C TYR A 84 9.27 2.22 15.22
N ARG A 85 9.22 1.18 16.07
CA ARG A 85 8.08 0.94 16.96
C ARG A 85 8.54 0.39 18.31
N LEU A 86 7.70 0.53 19.32
CA LEU A 86 7.93 -0.10 20.62
C LEU A 86 7.72 -1.62 20.52
N PRO A 87 8.60 -2.41 21.13
CA PRO A 87 8.58 -3.87 20.95
C PRO A 87 7.42 -4.59 21.61
N THR A 88 6.71 -4.02 22.58
CA THR A 88 5.88 -4.84 23.49
C THR A 88 4.58 -4.27 24.00
N SER A 89 4.18 -3.02 23.76
CA SER A 89 2.96 -2.56 24.39
C SER A 89 1.84 -2.28 23.42
N ALA A 90 0.70 -2.93 23.68
CA ALA A 90 -0.54 -2.64 22.98
C ALA A 90 -1.11 -1.24 23.31
N ASP A 91 -0.52 -0.55 24.28
CA ASP A 91 -1.03 0.72 24.80
C ASP A 91 -0.20 1.94 24.37
N ASP A 92 1.01 1.74 23.84
CA ASP A 92 1.88 2.83 23.37
C ASP A 92 1.92 2.89 21.85
N TYR A 93 1.15 3.80 21.30
CA TYR A 93 0.92 3.99 19.86
C TYR A 93 1.97 4.89 19.21
N ASP A 94 3.20 4.75 19.62
CA ASP A 94 4.31 5.48 19.05
C ASP A 94 4.91 4.73 17.87
N PHE A 95 4.52 5.18 16.69
CA PHE A 95 5.00 4.68 15.41
C PHE A 95 5.80 5.77 14.72
N VAL A 96 7.13 5.70 14.83
CA VAL A 96 8.02 6.78 14.39
C VAL A 96 8.66 6.43 13.05
N VAL A 97 8.46 7.28 12.06
CA VAL A 97 9.23 7.26 10.81
C VAL A 97 10.29 8.32 10.86
N VAL A 98 11.53 7.94 10.56
CA VAL A 98 12.66 8.85 10.38
C VAL A 98 13.13 8.76 8.94
N LEU A 99 13.20 9.90 8.27
CA LEU A 99 13.88 10.02 6.98
C LEU A 99 15.33 10.44 7.24
N TYR A 100 16.24 9.69 6.68
CA TYR A 100 17.68 9.96 6.75
C TYR A 100 18.20 10.37 5.37
N ASN A 101 19.15 11.28 5.34
CA ASN A 101 19.89 11.58 4.12
C ASN A 101 20.90 10.47 3.78
N HIS A 102 21.65 10.62 2.69
CA HIS A 102 22.67 9.66 2.27
C HIS A 102 23.84 9.51 3.28
N GLU A 103 24.08 10.53 4.07
CA GLU A 103 25.06 10.52 5.17
C GLU A 103 24.47 9.92 6.47
N LYS A 104 23.25 9.38 6.41
CA LYS A 104 22.52 8.78 7.55
C LYS A 104 22.25 9.75 8.69
N GLN A 105 22.10 11.02 8.35
CA GLN A 105 21.66 12.05 9.30
C GLN A 105 20.14 12.18 9.23
N PRO A 106 19.43 12.26 10.35
CA PRO A 106 17.98 12.43 10.34
C PRO A 106 17.62 13.81 9.78
N VAL A 107 16.73 13.84 8.79
CA VAL A 107 16.24 15.08 8.16
C VAL A 107 14.79 15.37 8.47
N GLU A 108 14.01 14.33 8.77
CA GLU A 108 12.61 14.46 9.13
C GLU A 108 12.21 13.33 10.08
N THR A 109 11.35 13.64 11.05
CA THR A 109 10.79 12.66 12.00
C THR A 109 9.29 12.88 12.11
N VAL A 110 8.53 11.82 11.93
CA VAL A 110 7.07 11.85 11.97
C VAL A 110 6.55 10.72 12.87
N ASN A 111 5.75 11.07 13.86
CA ASN A 111 5.01 10.08 14.64
C ASN A 111 3.65 9.83 13.99
N LEU A 112 3.48 8.65 13.40
CA LEU A 112 2.29 8.30 12.63
C LEU A 112 1.05 8.11 13.51
N GLY A 113 1.22 7.69 14.74
CA GLY A 113 0.13 7.60 15.72
C GLY A 113 -0.48 8.97 15.99
N TYR A 114 0.35 9.98 16.23
CA TYR A 114 -0.12 11.35 16.48
C TYR A 114 -0.79 11.98 15.25
N VAL A 115 -0.23 11.79 14.06
CA VAL A 115 -0.79 12.44 12.85
C VAL A 115 -2.13 11.85 12.43
N THR A 116 -2.43 10.60 12.80
CA THR A 116 -3.73 9.97 12.51
C THR A 116 -4.75 10.13 13.62
N GLY A 117 -4.30 10.37 14.86
CA GLY A 117 -5.15 10.34 16.05
C GLY A 117 -5.80 8.97 16.29
N ASN A 118 -5.29 7.91 15.65
CA ASN A 118 -5.80 6.56 15.81
C ASN A 118 -5.03 5.82 16.91
N HIS A 119 -5.69 5.56 18.02
CA HIS A 119 -5.10 4.93 19.20
C HIS A 119 -5.48 3.45 19.35
N TYR A 120 -6.10 2.84 18.34
CA TYR A 120 -6.57 1.44 18.42
C TYR A 120 -5.90 0.51 17.43
N CYS A 121 -5.17 1.07 16.47
CA CYS A 121 -4.57 0.31 15.39
C CYS A 121 -3.06 0.53 15.35
N GLU A 122 -2.35 -0.46 14.87
CA GLU A 122 -0.91 -0.42 14.67
C GLU A 122 -0.55 -0.10 13.23
N VAL A 123 0.57 0.56 13.02
CA VAL A 123 1.18 0.71 11.71
C VAL A 123 1.79 -0.63 11.30
N GLN A 124 1.36 -1.16 10.17
CA GLN A 124 1.78 -2.47 9.70
C GLN A 124 2.79 -2.43 8.55
N ASP A 125 2.69 -1.50 7.64
CA ASP A 125 3.67 -1.29 6.57
C ASP A 125 3.82 0.20 6.28
N VAL A 126 5.02 0.59 5.85
CA VAL A 126 5.39 1.97 5.53
C VAL A 126 6.19 1.98 4.24
N ARG A 127 5.87 2.90 3.31
CA ARG A 127 6.53 3.08 2.03
C ARG A 127 6.78 4.54 1.72
N TRP A 128 7.80 4.77 0.92
CA TRP A 128 8.10 6.09 0.39
C TRP A 128 7.51 6.28 -1.00
N ASP A 129 6.78 7.38 -1.21
CA ASP A 129 6.35 7.85 -2.52
C ASP A 129 7.22 9.04 -2.94
N SER A 130 8.24 8.76 -3.75
CA SER A 130 9.20 9.77 -4.22
C SER A 130 8.56 10.83 -5.10
N ASP A 131 7.56 10.47 -5.91
CA ASP A 131 6.92 11.41 -6.85
C ASP A 131 6.11 12.49 -6.13
N ASN A 132 5.45 12.12 -5.04
CA ASN A 132 4.60 13.02 -4.27
C ASN A 132 5.25 13.50 -2.96
N GLN A 133 6.46 13.03 -2.64
CA GLN A 133 7.18 13.30 -1.38
C GLN A 133 6.29 13.02 -0.17
N CYS A 134 5.73 11.80 -0.16
CA CYS A 134 4.80 11.35 0.87
C CYS A 134 5.26 10.05 1.52
N ILE A 135 4.96 9.90 2.80
CA ILE A 135 5.01 8.64 3.50
C ILE A 135 3.63 7.98 3.35
N LEU A 136 3.59 6.81 2.68
CA LEU A 136 2.41 5.96 2.68
C LEU A 136 2.53 4.95 3.81
N PHE A 137 1.45 4.74 4.54
CA PHE A 137 1.41 3.74 5.61
C PHE A 137 -0.01 3.25 5.84
N ASN A 138 -0.13 2.01 6.29
CA ASN A 138 -1.42 1.51 6.73
C ASN A 138 -1.46 1.39 8.25
N MET A 139 -2.64 1.58 8.81
CA MET A 139 -2.92 1.28 10.21
C MET A 139 -4.05 0.26 10.27
N ALA A 140 -3.79 -0.85 10.91
CA ALA A 140 -4.76 -1.92 11.06
C ALA A 140 -4.82 -2.42 12.51
N CYS A 141 -6.02 -2.73 12.94
CA CYS A 141 -6.23 -3.33 14.25
C CYS A 141 -5.96 -4.83 14.17
N PRO A 142 -5.32 -5.42 15.16
CA PRO A 142 -5.08 -6.87 15.22
C PRO A 142 -6.35 -7.67 15.57
N SER A 143 -7.52 -7.07 15.41
CA SER A 143 -8.83 -7.61 15.78
C SER A 143 -9.76 -7.66 14.58
N TYR A 144 -10.76 -8.56 14.65
CA TYR A 144 -11.83 -8.61 13.64
C TYR A 144 -12.63 -7.31 13.60
N SER A 145 -13.10 -6.93 12.43
CA SER A 145 -13.87 -5.70 12.21
C SER A 145 -15.12 -5.60 13.09
N SER A 146 -15.75 -6.73 13.41
CA SER A 146 -16.90 -6.78 14.33
C SER A 146 -16.57 -6.36 15.76
N GLN A 147 -15.31 -6.45 16.17
CA GLN A 147 -14.86 -6.04 17.51
C GLN A 147 -14.55 -4.56 17.62
N ILE A 148 -14.40 -3.89 16.49
CA ILE A 148 -14.04 -2.48 16.38
C ILE A 148 -15.04 -1.68 15.54
N ASP A 149 -16.29 -2.15 15.44
CA ASP A 149 -17.37 -1.51 14.67
C ASP A 149 -17.00 -1.21 13.22
N GLY A 150 -16.14 -2.04 12.61
CA GLY A 150 -15.64 -1.83 11.25
C GLY A 150 -14.64 -0.69 11.11
N LYS A 151 -14.15 -0.11 12.20
CA LYS A 151 -13.27 1.07 12.21
C LYS A 151 -11.80 0.70 12.30
N GLY A 152 -11.29 0.02 11.30
CA GLY A 152 -9.88 -0.35 11.25
C GLY A 152 -9.38 -0.52 9.81
N SER A 153 -8.08 -0.71 9.67
CA SER A 153 -7.45 -1.08 8.40
C SER A 153 -7.63 -0.03 7.30
N LYS A 154 -7.05 1.13 7.52
CA LYS A 154 -6.96 2.23 6.55
C LYS A 154 -5.55 2.33 5.97
N LEU A 155 -5.46 2.88 4.77
CA LEU A 155 -4.23 3.37 4.17
C LEU A 155 -4.23 4.89 4.19
N TYR A 156 -3.07 5.46 4.49
CA TYR A 156 -2.84 6.89 4.62
C TYR A 156 -1.69 7.33 3.72
N SER A 157 -1.74 8.58 3.30
CA SER A 157 -0.61 9.30 2.70
C SER A 157 -0.34 10.57 3.51
N TYR A 158 0.86 10.70 4.05
CA TYR A 158 1.30 11.87 4.79
C TYR A 158 2.27 12.69 3.94
N SER A 159 1.92 13.94 3.66
CA SER A 159 2.78 14.87 2.93
C SER A 159 3.86 15.43 3.85
N ILE A 160 5.13 15.18 3.53
CA ILE A 160 6.27 15.77 4.25
C ILE A 160 6.29 17.28 4.10
N LYS A 161 5.96 17.77 2.90
CA LYS A 161 5.94 19.19 2.62
C LYS A 161 4.87 19.94 3.42
N ASP A 162 3.65 19.40 3.43
CA ASP A 162 2.49 20.06 4.03
C ASP A 162 2.28 19.71 5.50
N LYS A 163 3.07 18.77 6.02
CA LYS A 163 3.02 18.28 7.43
C LYS A 163 1.63 17.81 7.84
N ARG A 164 0.91 17.12 6.94
CA ARG A 164 -0.45 16.63 7.18
C ARG A 164 -0.78 15.41 6.35
N ILE A 165 -1.85 14.72 6.73
CA ILE A 165 -2.45 13.67 5.88
C ILE A 165 -2.95 14.33 4.59
N ALA A 166 -2.41 13.87 3.45
CA ALA A 166 -2.80 14.31 2.12
C ALA A 166 -4.09 13.61 1.69
N TRP A 167 -4.20 12.32 1.97
CA TRP A 167 -5.41 11.52 1.77
C TRP A 167 -5.42 10.29 2.68
N GLU A 168 -6.60 9.76 2.90
CA GLU A 168 -6.83 8.48 3.56
C GLU A 168 -7.93 7.69 2.86
N THR A 169 -7.94 6.38 3.03
CA THR A 169 -9.00 5.53 2.50
C THR A 169 -10.18 5.42 3.45
N ASP A 170 -11.26 4.80 2.98
CA ASP A 170 -12.26 4.23 3.86
C ASP A 170 -11.65 3.13 4.74
N TYR A 171 -12.41 2.71 5.75
CA TYR A 171 -12.06 1.55 6.56
C TYR A 171 -12.11 0.24 5.77
N LEU A 172 -11.39 -0.77 6.23
CA LEU A 172 -11.35 -2.12 5.68
C LEU A 172 -10.77 -2.17 4.25
N VAL A 173 -9.73 -1.38 4.02
CA VAL A 173 -9.04 -1.30 2.72
C VAL A 173 -7.63 -1.90 2.77
N SER A 174 -6.87 -1.65 3.83
CA SER A 174 -5.48 -2.11 3.89
C SER A 174 -5.12 -2.66 5.25
N ASN A 175 -4.75 -3.93 5.29
CA ASN A 175 -4.03 -4.52 6.40
C ASN A 175 -2.83 -5.31 5.86
N ASP A 176 -1.86 -5.58 6.73
CA ASP A 176 -0.60 -6.22 6.40
C ASP A 176 0.24 -5.37 5.41
N ILE A 177 0.74 -6.00 4.36
CA ILE A 177 1.61 -5.36 3.38
C ILE A 177 0.82 -4.66 2.27
N PHE A 178 1.43 -3.63 1.71
CA PHE A 178 1.04 -3.05 0.43
C PHE A 178 2.27 -2.78 -0.43
N ILE A 179 2.07 -2.64 -1.73
CA ILE A 179 3.13 -2.29 -2.69
C ILE A 179 2.67 -1.15 -3.58
N LEU A 180 3.61 -0.48 -4.20
CA LEU A 180 3.32 0.64 -5.09
C LEU A 180 4.18 0.62 -6.35
N ASN A 181 3.67 1.25 -7.40
CA ASN A 181 4.41 1.63 -8.59
C ASN A 181 4.33 3.15 -8.79
N ASP A 182 4.65 3.61 -9.99
CA ASP A 182 4.64 5.05 -10.32
C ASP A 182 3.23 5.68 -10.16
N LYS A 183 2.14 4.91 -10.35
CA LYS A 183 0.76 5.42 -10.40
C LYS A 183 -0.18 4.88 -9.33
N TYR A 184 0.05 3.67 -8.86
CA TYR A 184 -0.91 2.91 -8.07
C TYR A 184 -0.33 2.42 -6.76
N VAL A 185 -1.23 2.22 -5.82
CA VAL A 185 -1.00 1.41 -4.63
C VAL A 185 -1.86 0.15 -4.75
N PHE A 186 -1.25 -0.99 -4.48
CA PHE A 186 -1.92 -2.28 -4.38
C PHE A 186 -1.88 -2.71 -2.92
N CYS A 187 -3.04 -2.90 -2.34
CA CYS A 187 -3.18 -3.32 -0.96
C CYS A 187 -4.30 -4.34 -0.82
N SER A 188 -4.40 -4.96 0.32
CA SER A 188 -5.43 -5.95 0.58
C SER A 188 -6.03 -5.76 1.97
N TYR A 189 -7.25 -6.23 2.11
CA TYR A 189 -7.92 -6.36 3.39
C TYR A 189 -8.48 -7.76 3.55
N GLY A 190 -8.44 -8.27 4.75
CA GLY A 190 -9.20 -9.44 5.17
C GLY A 190 -8.51 -10.28 6.23
N PHE A 191 -9.35 -10.87 7.09
CA PHE A 191 -8.98 -11.87 8.07
C PHE A 191 -9.66 -13.21 7.75
N THR A 192 -9.30 -14.26 8.47
CA THR A 192 -9.74 -15.63 8.17
C THR A 192 -11.26 -15.77 8.00
N SER A 193 -12.05 -15.14 8.85
CA SER A 193 -13.52 -15.21 8.85
C SER A 193 -14.23 -14.01 8.24
N GLU A 194 -13.49 -13.07 7.66
CA GLU A 194 -14.04 -11.87 7.05
C GLU A 194 -13.99 -11.90 5.52
N LYS A 195 -14.72 -10.99 4.89
CA LYS A 195 -14.61 -10.76 3.44
C LYS A 195 -13.22 -10.21 3.13
N LYS A 196 -12.61 -10.77 2.12
CA LYS A 196 -11.24 -10.44 1.71
C LYS A 196 -11.27 -9.79 0.34
N PHE A 197 -10.44 -8.76 0.18
CA PHE A 197 -10.38 -8.01 -1.06
C PHE A 197 -8.93 -7.62 -1.38
N LEU A 198 -8.64 -7.60 -2.67
CA LEU A 198 -7.49 -6.95 -3.26
C LEU A 198 -7.94 -5.61 -3.83
N PHE A 199 -7.19 -4.55 -3.56
CA PHE A 199 -7.49 -3.20 -4.03
C PHE A 199 -6.38 -2.68 -4.93
N MET A 200 -6.75 -1.84 -5.88
CA MET A 200 -5.87 -0.97 -6.62
C MET A 200 -6.37 0.46 -6.45
N LEU A 201 -5.50 1.33 -5.93
CA LEU A 201 -5.80 2.72 -5.62
C LEU A 201 -4.92 3.64 -6.46
N ASP A 202 -5.40 4.84 -6.72
CA ASP A 202 -4.58 5.93 -7.24
C ASP A 202 -3.59 6.40 -6.16
N LYS A 203 -2.29 6.38 -6.48
CA LYS A 203 -1.25 6.72 -5.51
C LYS A 203 -1.32 8.17 -5.03
N LYS A 204 -1.76 9.08 -5.90
CA LYS A 204 -1.80 10.52 -5.60
C LYS A 204 -3.02 10.93 -4.77
N THR A 205 -4.13 10.22 -4.92
CA THR A 205 -5.43 10.65 -4.35
C THR A 205 -6.08 9.65 -3.41
N GLY A 206 -5.55 8.42 -3.33
CA GLY A 206 -6.17 7.32 -2.58
C GLY A 206 -7.46 6.77 -3.22
N LYS A 207 -7.88 7.29 -4.39
CA LYS A 207 -9.11 6.87 -5.06
C LYS A 207 -9.03 5.41 -5.48
N GLN A 208 -10.04 4.64 -5.10
CA GLN A 208 -10.17 3.24 -5.50
C GLN A 208 -10.50 3.10 -6.99
N TYR A 209 -9.68 2.35 -7.72
CA TYR A 209 -9.92 1.96 -9.11
C TYR A 209 -10.45 0.54 -9.24
N SER A 210 -9.95 -0.38 -8.42
CA SER A 210 -10.34 -1.78 -8.47
C SER A 210 -10.52 -2.33 -7.05
N LYS A 211 -11.50 -3.23 -6.92
CA LYS A 211 -11.76 -4.02 -5.72
C LYS A 211 -12.14 -5.43 -6.17
N ILE A 212 -11.29 -6.39 -5.87
CA ILE A 212 -11.45 -7.78 -6.29
C ILE A 212 -11.66 -8.64 -5.06
N PRO A 213 -12.75 -9.43 -5.00
CA PRO A 213 -12.94 -10.37 -3.90
C PRO A 213 -11.88 -11.47 -3.97
N MET A 214 -11.30 -11.81 -2.82
CA MET A 214 -10.35 -12.88 -2.65
C MET A 214 -10.97 -14.02 -1.84
N VAL A 215 -10.55 -15.26 -2.14
CA VAL A 215 -11.00 -16.44 -1.38
C VAL A 215 -10.28 -16.51 -0.04
N TYR A 216 -8.97 -16.30 -0.07
CA TYR A 216 -8.13 -16.29 1.10
C TYR A 216 -7.45 -14.93 1.29
N LYS A 217 -6.92 -14.69 2.50
CA LYS A 217 -6.12 -13.51 2.82
C LYS A 217 -4.90 -13.44 1.91
N VAL A 218 -4.59 -12.26 1.41
CA VAL A 218 -3.35 -12.03 0.65
C VAL A 218 -2.16 -12.03 1.61
N GLU A 219 -1.15 -12.82 1.29
CA GLU A 219 0.09 -12.94 2.08
C GLU A 219 1.29 -12.29 1.39
N TYR A 220 1.26 -12.20 0.06
CA TYR A 220 2.36 -11.65 -0.71
C TYR A 220 1.87 -10.99 -1.99
N MET A 221 2.55 -9.92 -2.37
CA MET A 221 2.34 -9.23 -3.64
C MET A 221 3.68 -8.84 -4.25
N GLU A 222 3.76 -8.93 -5.58
CA GLU A 222 4.92 -8.48 -6.34
C GLU A 222 4.50 -7.90 -7.70
N LEU A 223 5.14 -6.80 -8.11
CA LEU A 223 5.01 -6.22 -9.44
C LEU A 223 6.18 -6.63 -10.31
N GLN A 224 5.88 -7.09 -11.51
CA GLN A 224 6.89 -7.42 -12.52
C GLN A 224 6.59 -6.70 -13.83
N LYS A 225 7.58 -5.99 -14.37
CA LYS A 225 7.50 -5.41 -15.71
C LYS A 225 7.84 -6.47 -16.76
N GLN A 226 6.93 -6.67 -17.71
CA GLN A 226 7.13 -7.55 -18.86
C GLN A 226 6.92 -6.74 -20.15
N GLY A 227 8.01 -6.19 -20.67
CA GLY A 227 7.95 -5.24 -21.79
C GLY A 227 7.18 -3.97 -21.40
N ASN A 228 6.11 -3.66 -22.14
CA ASN A 228 5.25 -2.50 -21.88
C ASN A 228 4.08 -2.80 -20.93
N THR A 229 3.97 -4.02 -20.44
CA THR A 229 2.92 -4.42 -19.50
C THR A 229 3.49 -4.61 -18.11
N GLU A 230 2.71 -4.30 -17.11
CA GLU A 230 3.02 -4.58 -15.73
C GLU A 230 2.04 -5.61 -15.20
N LYS A 231 2.57 -6.61 -14.51
CA LYS A 231 1.79 -7.66 -13.88
C LYS A 231 1.91 -7.57 -12.38
N LEU A 232 0.78 -7.74 -11.72
CA LEU A 232 0.70 -7.93 -10.29
C LEU A 232 0.54 -9.44 -10.01
N PHE A 233 1.49 -9.99 -9.28
CA PHE A 233 1.44 -11.33 -8.73
C PHE A 233 0.99 -11.25 -7.28
N VAL A 234 0.04 -12.10 -6.92
CA VAL A 234 -0.55 -12.14 -5.58
C VAL A 234 -0.56 -13.58 -5.10
N VAL A 235 -0.04 -13.82 -3.91
CA VAL A 235 -0.11 -15.13 -3.26
C VAL A 235 -0.99 -15.02 -2.03
N ASP A 236 -1.96 -15.91 -1.90
CA ASP A 236 -2.86 -15.94 -0.77
C ASP A 236 -2.37 -16.91 0.34
N TYR A 237 -3.08 -16.93 1.46
CA TYR A 237 -2.80 -17.79 2.61
C TYR A 237 -2.78 -19.28 2.28
N ASN A 238 -3.52 -19.70 1.25
CA ASN A 238 -3.54 -21.09 0.78
C ASN A 238 -2.47 -21.36 -0.31
N GLU A 239 -1.49 -20.49 -0.43
CA GLU A 239 -0.41 -20.57 -1.43
C GLU A 239 -0.90 -20.57 -2.89
N SER A 240 -2.10 -20.07 -3.16
CA SER A 240 -2.59 -19.90 -4.51
C SER A 240 -2.00 -18.64 -5.15
N LEU A 241 -1.47 -18.78 -6.37
CA LEU A 241 -0.95 -17.67 -7.15
C LEU A 241 -2.01 -17.11 -8.09
N TYR A 242 -2.18 -15.80 -8.03
CA TYR A 242 -3.02 -15.02 -8.93
C TYR A 242 -2.15 -14.06 -9.74
N GLU A 243 -2.39 -13.98 -11.04
CA GLU A 243 -1.74 -13.03 -11.94
C GLU A 243 -2.77 -12.02 -12.46
N TYR A 244 -2.43 -10.74 -12.37
CA TYR A 244 -3.27 -9.65 -12.88
C TYR A 244 -2.45 -8.76 -13.81
N ASN A 245 -3.03 -8.38 -14.96
CA ASN A 245 -2.50 -7.27 -15.73
C ASN A 245 -2.94 -5.95 -15.10
N VAL A 246 -2.00 -5.04 -14.94
CA VAL A 246 -2.29 -3.65 -14.59
C VAL A 246 -2.55 -2.91 -15.89
N VAL A 247 -3.82 -2.61 -16.16
CA VAL A 247 -4.22 -2.04 -17.44
C VAL A 247 -4.97 -0.73 -17.30
N ASN A 248 -4.73 0.16 -18.24
CA ASN A 248 -5.55 1.34 -18.48
C ASN A 248 -6.54 0.97 -19.59
N THR A 249 -7.80 0.80 -19.26
CA THR A 249 -8.84 0.48 -20.25
C THR A 249 -9.78 1.69 -20.38
N PRO A 250 -10.15 2.12 -21.60
CA PRO A 250 -11.21 3.11 -21.75
C PRO A 250 -12.48 2.63 -21.05
N ALA A 251 -13.15 3.54 -20.34
CA ALA A 251 -14.43 3.22 -19.73
C ALA A 251 -15.37 2.69 -20.80
N PRO A 252 -16.11 1.58 -20.56
CA PRO A 252 -17.07 1.08 -21.53
C PRO A 252 -18.08 2.19 -21.84
N VAL A 253 -18.21 2.53 -23.12
CA VAL A 253 -19.25 3.44 -23.59
C VAL A 253 -20.59 2.80 -23.21
N ARG A 254 -21.29 3.36 -22.23
CA ARG A 254 -22.69 2.94 -21.96
C ARG A 254 -23.47 3.24 -23.24
N ARG A 255 -23.81 2.23 -23.98
CA ARG A 255 -24.82 2.36 -25.03
C ARG A 255 -26.12 2.71 -24.31
N GLN A 256 -26.61 3.90 -24.58
CA GLN A 256 -27.94 4.35 -24.18
C GLN A 256 -28.98 3.58 -24.98
#